data_571c298e42de44c5a66a3617f27bdb1c
#
_entry.id   571c298e42de44c5a66a3617f27bdb1c
#
_cell.length_a   1.000
_cell.length_b   1.000
_cell.length_c   1.000
_cell.angle_alpha   90.00
_cell.angle_beta   90.00
_cell.angle_gamma   90.00
#
_symmetry.space_group_name_H-M   'P 1'
#
loop_
_entity.id
_entity.type
_entity.pdbx_description
1 polymer ?
#
loop_
_entity_poly.entity_id
_entity_poly.type
_entity_poly.pdbx_seq_one_letter_code
_entity_poly.pdbx_strand_id
1 'polypeptide(L)'
;MANHQLFQTLRGTLLPAATVRNQAGGVAYALSPKHQLAQLAATGCLHSTFYAQAQDQLDAVQALAREVDPVFLAKTALYARRAGSMKDMPALLAATLAVRDVPLLAQVFGRVIDNGKMLRNFVQMLRSGAVGRKSLGTRPKKLVQQWLLDATEAQLLNAAVGNTPSLADVVKMVHPKPTEAWRAAWFAWLIGRPYAQEALPPLTQAFERFKQDRTQPVPDVPFQMLTALELDASAWATIAQRGSWQMVRQNLNTFARHGVFALPGLADAVAAKLRDPQAVAKARVLPYQLMAAYTACGADVPTVVKEALQDAMELALANVPQFEGRVVVCPDVSGSMGSPVTGHRGSATSAVRCIDVAALVAAAVLRRNADARVLPFETKVVPLPLNPRDSVMTNAAKLAAVGGGGTSCSAPLALLNREKAQAELVVLVSDNESWADRARGRATATMQEWAAFKQRNPTARLVCIDIQPCATTQAQEQPDVLNIGGFSDEVFKLLAVYAAGGMGAAHWVGVIEDTPI
;
A
#
# COMPACT_ATOMS: atom_id res chain seq x y z
N MET A 1 -46.94 -31.51 15.03
CA MET A 1 -46.17 -30.67 14.10
C MET A 1 -45.51 -29.56 14.91
N ALA A 2 -44.19 -29.43 14.86
CA ALA A 2 -43.47 -28.35 15.58
C ALA A 2 -43.84 -27.00 14.97
N ASN A 3 -44.08 -26.00 15.82
CA ASN A 3 -44.39 -24.65 15.37
C ASN A 3 -43.14 -24.00 14.73
N HIS A 4 -43.06 -24.03 13.41
CA HIS A 4 -41.95 -23.50 12.63
C HIS A 4 -41.62 -22.02 12.91
N GLN A 5 -42.60 -21.21 13.38
CA GLN A 5 -42.39 -19.81 13.73
C GLN A 5 -41.53 -19.64 15.00
N LEU A 6 -41.67 -20.55 15.97
CA LEU A 6 -40.85 -20.54 17.18
C LEU A 6 -39.37 -20.84 16.89
N PHE A 7 -39.08 -21.66 15.89
CA PHE A 7 -37.71 -21.98 15.50
C PHE A 7 -37.10 -20.93 14.54
N GLN A 8 -37.90 -20.18 13.82
CA GLN A 8 -37.42 -19.05 13.01
C GLN A 8 -36.94 -17.89 13.90
N THR A 9 -37.60 -17.62 15.00
CA THR A 9 -37.19 -16.57 15.97
C THR A 9 -35.86 -16.91 16.63
N LEU A 10 -35.56 -18.18 16.90
CA LEU A 10 -34.28 -18.64 17.43
C LEU A 10 -33.14 -18.59 16.41
N ARG A 11 -33.40 -18.80 15.12
CA ARG A 11 -32.40 -18.68 14.05
C ARG A 11 -31.95 -17.25 13.78
N GLY A 12 -32.80 -16.26 13.99
CA GLY A 12 -32.49 -14.83 13.78
C GLY A 12 -31.63 -14.18 14.84
N THR A 13 -31.36 -14.85 15.97
CA THR A 13 -30.65 -14.28 17.13
C THR A 13 -29.32 -14.95 17.46
N LEU A 14 -28.98 -16.07 16.81
CA LEU A 14 -27.71 -16.77 17.06
C LEU A 14 -26.59 -16.16 16.19
N LEU A 15 -25.92 -15.18 16.76
CA LEU A 15 -24.70 -14.65 16.17
C LEU A 15 -23.56 -15.67 16.34
N PRO A 16 -22.64 -15.75 15.38
CA PRO A 16 -21.45 -16.59 15.49
C PRO A 16 -20.65 -16.24 16.74
N ALA A 17 -20.09 -17.25 17.39
CA ALA A 17 -19.26 -17.05 18.58
C ALA A 17 -17.88 -16.51 18.17
N ALA A 18 -17.42 -15.44 18.80
CA ALA A 18 -16.05 -14.98 18.71
C ALA A 18 -15.18 -15.89 19.60
N THR A 19 -14.28 -16.64 18.96
CA THR A 19 -13.53 -17.72 19.63
C THR A 19 -12.07 -17.40 19.84
N VAL A 20 -11.59 -16.28 19.32
CA VAL A 20 -10.20 -15.84 19.45
C VAL A 20 -10.11 -14.46 20.12
N ARG A 21 -8.89 -14.06 20.43
CA ARG A 21 -8.59 -12.71 20.90
C ARG A 21 -7.74 -12.00 19.87
N ASN A 22 -7.96 -10.70 19.72
CA ASN A 22 -7.09 -9.82 18.93
C ASN A 22 -5.79 -9.52 19.70
N GLN A 23 -4.87 -8.80 19.08
CA GLN A 23 -3.56 -8.48 19.66
C GLN A 23 -3.68 -7.55 20.88
N ALA A 24 -4.74 -6.74 20.96
CA ALA A 24 -5.06 -5.90 22.11
C ALA A 24 -5.80 -6.64 23.25
N GLY A 25 -6.06 -7.96 23.09
CA GLY A 25 -6.72 -8.82 24.10
C GLY A 25 -8.24 -8.82 24.05
N GLY A 26 -8.87 -8.08 23.16
CA GLY A 26 -10.32 -8.07 22.92
C GLY A 26 -10.81 -9.35 22.24
N VAL A 27 -12.11 -9.67 22.39
CA VAL A 27 -12.72 -10.80 21.67
C VAL A 27 -12.83 -10.49 20.17
N ALA A 28 -12.57 -11.48 19.31
CA ALA A 28 -12.51 -11.31 17.88
C ALA A 28 -12.87 -12.60 17.11
N TYR A 29 -13.03 -12.48 15.80
CA TYR A 29 -13.14 -13.59 14.87
C TYR A 29 -11.82 -13.84 14.15
N ALA A 30 -11.45 -15.09 13.95
CA ALA A 30 -10.31 -15.44 13.10
C ALA A 30 -10.69 -15.27 11.63
N LEU A 31 -9.82 -14.64 10.85
CA LEU A 31 -9.89 -14.67 9.39
C LEU A 31 -9.41 -16.04 8.88
N SER A 32 -9.91 -16.50 7.71
CA SER A 32 -9.38 -17.72 7.09
C SER A 32 -7.89 -17.52 6.70
N PRO A 33 -7.09 -18.60 6.58
CA PRO A 33 -5.69 -18.49 6.17
C PRO A 33 -5.49 -17.73 4.85
N LYS A 34 -6.37 -17.93 3.87
CA LYS A 34 -6.36 -17.17 2.60
C LYS A 34 -6.61 -15.69 2.84
N HIS A 35 -7.57 -15.34 3.68
CA HIS A 35 -7.90 -13.96 3.99
C HIS A 35 -6.77 -13.29 4.80
N GLN A 36 -6.21 -13.98 5.79
CA GLN A 36 -5.05 -13.48 6.54
C GLN A 36 -3.86 -13.20 5.63
N LEU A 37 -3.56 -14.11 4.69
CA LEU A 37 -2.47 -13.90 3.73
C LEU A 37 -2.78 -12.71 2.80
N ALA A 38 -4.01 -12.58 2.32
CA ALA A 38 -4.44 -11.45 1.50
C ALA A 38 -4.26 -10.12 2.24
N GLN A 39 -4.69 -10.07 3.50
CA GLN A 39 -4.57 -8.92 4.41
C GLN A 39 -3.08 -8.50 4.55
N LEU A 40 -2.22 -9.43 4.96
CA LEU A 40 -0.79 -9.20 5.12
C LEU A 40 -0.10 -8.80 3.81
N ALA A 41 -0.46 -9.43 2.69
CA ALA A 41 0.16 -9.17 1.40
C ALA A 41 -0.23 -7.81 0.81
N ALA A 42 -1.45 -7.34 1.04
CA ALA A 42 -1.97 -6.10 0.48
C ALA A 42 -1.61 -4.86 1.33
N THR A 43 -1.49 -5.02 2.65
CA THR A 43 -1.26 -3.92 3.58
C THR A 43 -0.01 -4.09 4.41
N GLY A 44 0.46 -5.32 4.58
CA GLY A 44 1.51 -5.67 5.52
C GLY A 44 2.85 -5.03 5.19
N CYS A 45 3.56 -4.66 6.23
CA CYS A 45 4.96 -4.29 6.16
C CYS A 45 5.79 -5.34 6.92
N LEU A 46 7.04 -5.54 6.51
CA LEU A 46 8.00 -6.39 7.23
C LEU A 46 8.77 -5.59 8.29
N HIS A 47 8.07 -4.69 8.99
CA HIS A 47 8.59 -3.82 10.03
C HIS A 47 7.70 -3.87 11.26
N SER A 48 8.21 -3.46 12.42
CA SER A 48 7.41 -3.44 13.64
C SER A 48 6.24 -2.47 13.52
N THR A 49 5.07 -2.92 13.95
CA THR A 49 3.84 -2.12 14.08
C THR A 49 3.58 -1.80 15.56
N PHE A 50 2.42 -1.25 15.89
CA PHE A 50 2.06 -0.99 17.29
C PHE A 50 1.97 -2.28 18.11
N TYR A 51 1.39 -3.33 17.53
CA TYR A 51 1.08 -4.59 18.24
C TYR A 51 2.04 -5.74 17.92
N ALA A 52 2.86 -5.68 16.86
CA ALA A 52 3.69 -6.79 16.42
C ALA A 52 5.12 -6.35 16.03
N GLN A 53 6.11 -7.19 16.37
CA GLN A 53 7.49 -6.99 15.94
C GLN A 53 7.68 -7.41 14.48
N ALA A 54 8.73 -6.90 13.84
CA ALA A 54 9.06 -7.22 12.44
C ALA A 54 9.24 -8.74 12.21
N GLN A 55 9.81 -9.45 13.17
CA GLN A 55 9.99 -10.90 13.09
C GLN A 55 8.65 -11.63 13.14
N ASP A 56 7.73 -11.22 14.01
CA ASP A 56 6.39 -11.81 14.13
C ASP A 56 5.62 -11.66 12.81
N GLN A 57 5.72 -10.50 12.15
CA GLN A 57 5.12 -10.25 10.83
C GLN A 57 5.67 -11.21 9.78
N LEU A 58 7.00 -11.37 9.73
CA LEU A 58 7.66 -12.26 8.79
C LEU A 58 7.25 -13.72 9.02
N ASP A 59 7.24 -14.16 10.28
CA ASP A 59 6.90 -15.53 10.66
C ASP A 59 5.43 -15.85 10.33
N ALA A 60 4.52 -14.91 10.58
CA ALA A 60 3.11 -15.03 10.22
C ALA A 60 2.91 -15.18 8.71
N VAL A 61 3.54 -14.32 7.89
CA VAL A 61 3.47 -14.43 6.43
C VAL A 61 4.01 -15.76 5.94
N GLN A 62 5.14 -16.21 6.49
CA GLN A 62 5.75 -17.48 6.09
C GLN A 62 4.90 -18.69 6.49
N ALA A 63 4.28 -18.68 7.66
CA ALA A 63 3.39 -19.75 8.10
C ALA A 63 2.19 -19.86 7.15
N LEU A 64 1.50 -18.76 6.89
CA LEU A 64 0.36 -18.70 5.97
C LEU A 64 0.77 -19.06 4.53
N ALA A 65 1.91 -18.55 4.07
CA ALA A 65 2.42 -18.86 2.74
C ALA A 65 2.80 -20.35 2.55
N ARG A 66 2.98 -21.11 3.63
CA ARG A 66 3.16 -22.59 3.59
C ARG A 66 1.82 -23.33 3.66
N GLU A 67 0.82 -22.75 4.33
CA GLU A 67 -0.48 -23.37 4.54
C GLU A 67 -1.38 -23.28 3.31
N VAL A 68 -1.47 -22.11 2.67
CA VAL A 68 -2.32 -21.92 1.49
C VAL A 68 -1.81 -22.71 0.30
N ASP A 69 -2.68 -23.04 -0.67
CA ASP A 69 -2.27 -23.69 -1.89
C ASP A 69 -1.34 -22.80 -2.75
N PRO A 70 -0.41 -23.40 -3.54
CA PRO A 70 0.55 -22.62 -4.33
C PRO A 70 -0.09 -21.71 -5.37
N VAL A 71 -1.25 -22.09 -5.92
CA VAL A 71 -1.96 -21.27 -6.92
C VAL A 71 -2.49 -20.00 -6.28
N PHE A 72 -3.13 -20.11 -5.11
CA PHE A 72 -3.58 -18.93 -4.36
C PHE A 72 -2.39 -18.05 -3.94
N LEU A 73 -1.27 -18.64 -3.52
CA LEU A 73 -0.05 -17.91 -3.19
C LEU A 73 0.46 -17.08 -4.38
N ALA A 74 0.49 -17.67 -5.58
CA ALA A 74 0.90 -16.98 -6.81
C ALA A 74 -0.06 -15.84 -7.18
N LYS A 75 -1.37 -16.08 -7.09
CA LYS A 75 -2.42 -15.09 -7.34
C LYS A 75 -2.35 -13.93 -6.34
N THR A 76 -2.11 -14.23 -5.07
CA THR A 76 -1.90 -13.21 -4.03
C THR A 76 -0.67 -12.36 -4.32
N ALA A 77 0.45 -12.95 -4.76
CA ALA A 77 1.64 -12.20 -5.15
C ALA A 77 1.36 -11.27 -6.34
N LEU A 78 0.64 -11.75 -7.36
CA LEU A 78 0.23 -10.95 -8.51
C LEU A 78 -0.70 -9.80 -8.11
N TYR A 79 -1.72 -10.09 -7.30
CA TYR A 79 -2.68 -9.10 -6.83
C TYR A 79 -1.98 -8.02 -5.99
N ALA A 80 -1.19 -8.42 -4.99
CA ALA A 80 -0.46 -7.49 -4.13
C ALA A 80 0.51 -6.59 -4.94
N ARG A 81 1.12 -7.13 -6.02
CA ARG A 81 1.98 -6.34 -6.91
C ARG A 81 1.19 -5.38 -7.79
N ARG A 82 0.11 -5.84 -8.44
CA ARG A 82 -0.60 -5.07 -9.48
C ARG A 82 -1.64 -4.12 -8.90
N ALA A 83 -2.48 -4.62 -8.01
CA ALA A 83 -3.54 -3.86 -7.37
C ALA A 83 -3.02 -3.11 -6.13
N GLY A 84 -2.31 -3.79 -5.23
CA GLY A 84 -1.76 -3.21 -4.01
C GLY A 84 -0.51 -2.35 -4.22
N SER A 85 0.14 -2.39 -5.40
CA SER A 85 1.42 -1.69 -5.68
C SER A 85 2.55 -2.03 -4.70
N MET A 86 2.44 -3.16 -4.00
CA MET A 86 3.41 -3.64 -3.01
C MET A 86 4.69 -4.12 -3.69
N LYS A 87 5.80 -4.15 -2.95
CA LYS A 87 7.12 -4.55 -3.46
C LYS A 87 7.71 -5.70 -2.65
N ASP A 88 7.79 -5.56 -1.34
CA ASP A 88 8.51 -6.52 -0.48
C ASP A 88 7.67 -7.80 -0.28
N MET A 89 6.38 -7.68 -0.01
CA MET A 89 5.49 -8.84 0.14
C MET A 89 5.40 -9.70 -1.13
N PRO A 90 5.10 -9.17 -2.34
CA PRO A 90 5.11 -9.99 -3.55
C PRO A 90 6.45 -10.68 -3.80
N ALA A 91 7.58 -10.02 -3.50
CA ALA A 91 8.91 -10.63 -3.63
C ALA A 91 9.10 -11.80 -2.64
N LEU A 92 8.63 -11.67 -1.40
CA LEU A 92 8.66 -12.74 -0.40
C LEU A 92 7.79 -13.93 -0.81
N LEU A 93 6.56 -13.68 -1.31
CA LEU A 93 5.69 -14.74 -1.80
C LEU A 93 6.30 -15.45 -3.02
N ALA A 94 6.92 -14.72 -3.94
CA ALA A 94 7.67 -15.30 -5.06
C ALA A 94 8.87 -16.13 -4.59
N ALA A 95 9.60 -15.67 -3.57
CA ALA A 95 10.70 -16.43 -2.97
C ALA A 95 10.19 -17.73 -2.30
N THR A 96 9.01 -17.71 -1.70
CA THR A 96 8.37 -18.90 -1.14
C THR A 96 7.94 -19.87 -2.25
N LEU A 97 7.39 -19.37 -3.36
CA LEU A 97 7.09 -20.20 -4.55
C LEU A 97 8.35 -20.87 -5.12
N ALA A 98 9.52 -20.23 -5.04
CA ALA A 98 10.77 -20.83 -5.48
C ALA A 98 11.16 -22.11 -4.71
N VAL A 99 10.54 -22.35 -3.56
CA VAL A 99 10.72 -23.56 -2.75
C VAL A 99 9.54 -24.52 -2.92
N ARG A 100 8.32 -24.00 -3.09
CA ARG A 100 7.09 -24.80 -3.09
C ARG A 100 6.67 -25.28 -4.48
N ASP A 101 6.72 -24.39 -5.48
CA ASP A 101 6.27 -24.67 -6.86
C ASP A 101 7.04 -23.80 -7.86
N VAL A 102 8.16 -24.32 -8.32
CA VAL A 102 9.04 -23.61 -9.27
C VAL A 102 8.43 -23.45 -10.67
N PRO A 103 7.69 -24.42 -11.22
CA PRO A 103 6.95 -24.22 -12.47
C PRO A 103 5.97 -23.05 -12.41
N LEU A 104 5.21 -22.96 -11.34
CA LEU A 104 4.25 -21.87 -11.12
C LEU A 104 4.96 -20.52 -10.92
N LEU A 105 6.07 -20.49 -10.15
CA LEU A 105 6.92 -19.31 -10.07
C LEU A 105 7.32 -18.81 -11.45
N ALA A 106 7.75 -19.69 -12.34
CA ALA A 106 8.19 -19.31 -13.69
C ALA A 106 7.07 -18.62 -14.50
N GLN A 107 5.81 -19.03 -14.32
CA GLN A 107 4.66 -18.42 -14.99
C GLN A 107 4.38 -16.99 -14.52
N VAL A 108 4.61 -16.71 -13.25
CA VAL A 108 4.26 -15.40 -12.65
C VAL A 108 5.46 -14.47 -12.47
N PHE A 109 6.69 -14.97 -12.59
CA PHE A 109 7.91 -14.27 -12.19
C PHE A 109 8.03 -12.87 -12.79
N GLY A 110 7.94 -12.72 -14.12
CA GLY A 110 8.12 -11.43 -14.78
C GLY A 110 7.00 -10.42 -14.48
N ARG A 111 5.84 -10.91 -14.03
CA ARG A 111 4.70 -10.04 -13.64
C ARG A 111 4.75 -9.63 -12.17
N VAL A 112 5.41 -10.41 -11.33
CA VAL A 112 5.60 -10.13 -9.89
C VAL A 112 6.92 -9.38 -9.68
N ILE A 113 8.01 -9.86 -10.30
CA ILE A 113 9.35 -9.27 -10.21
C ILE A 113 9.59 -8.39 -11.45
N ASP A 114 8.95 -7.26 -11.50
CA ASP A 114 8.86 -6.38 -12.68
C ASP A 114 9.91 -5.24 -12.70
N ASN A 115 10.74 -5.14 -11.66
CA ASN A 115 11.79 -4.13 -11.57
C ASN A 115 13.02 -4.62 -10.81
N GLY A 116 14.15 -3.93 -11.00
CA GLY A 116 15.45 -4.34 -10.46
C GLY A 116 15.54 -4.34 -8.94
N LYS A 117 14.80 -3.47 -8.24
CA LYS A 117 14.74 -3.50 -6.77
C LYS A 117 14.10 -4.82 -6.30
N MET A 118 12.98 -5.20 -6.91
CA MET A 118 12.31 -6.46 -6.56
C MET A 118 13.15 -7.67 -6.93
N LEU A 119 13.88 -7.62 -8.06
CA LEU A 119 14.83 -8.67 -8.42
C LEU A 119 15.89 -8.88 -7.33
N ARG A 120 16.51 -7.79 -6.86
CA ARG A 120 17.52 -7.85 -5.78
C ARG A 120 16.90 -8.34 -4.46
N ASN A 121 15.72 -7.86 -4.09
CA ASN A 121 15.00 -8.31 -2.90
C ASN A 121 14.67 -9.81 -2.97
N PHE A 122 14.20 -10.30 -4.11
CA PHE A 122 13.94 -11.72 -4.34
C PHE A 122 15.19 -12.57 -4.13
N VAL A 123 16.33 -12.17 -4.71
CA VAL A 123 17.61 -12.85 -4.55
C VAL A 123 18.04 -12.85 -3.08
N GLN A 124 17.93 -11.72 -2.39
CA GLN A 124 18.26 -11.59 -0.98
C GLN A 124 17.38 -12.48 -0.09
N MET A 125 16.07 -12.47 -0.30
CA MET A 125 15.12 -13.27 0.48
C MET A 125 15.38 -14.77 0.31
N LEU A 126 15.64 -15.23 -0.91
CA LEU A 126 16.03 -16.63 -1.14
C LEU A 126 17.31 -17.01 -0.41
N ARG A 127 18.31 -16.12 -0.40
CA ARG A 127 19.63 -16.40 0.21
C ARG A 127 19.66 -16.22 1.72
N SER A 128 18.72 -15.48 2.28
CA SER A 128 18.66 -15.23 3.73
C SER A 128 18.44 -16.50 4.56
N GLY A 129 17.87 -17.54 3.95
CA GLY A 129 17.41 -18.74 4.66
C GLY A 129 15.99 -18.65 5.18
N ALA A 130 15.38 -17.46 5.17
CA ALA A 130 14.04 -17.22 5.70
C ALA A 130 12.97 -18.10 5.06
N VAL A 131 13.07 -18.37 3.75
CA VAL A 131 12.12 -19.23 3.03
C VAL A 131 12.49 -20.72 3.04
N GLY A 132 13.44 -21.15 3.90
CA GLY A 132 13.85 -22.54 4.04
C GLY A 132 14.97 -23.00 3.11
N ARG A 133 15.64 -22.06 2.40
CA ARG A 133 16.85 -22.37 1.59
C ARG A 133 17.82 -21.19 1.59
N LYS A 134 19.11 -21.48 1.37
CA LYS A 134 20.19 -20.48 1.33
C LYS A 134 20.84 -20.33 -0.05
N SER A 135 20.35 -21.05 -1.07
CA SER A 135 20.86 -20.99 -2.44
C SER A 135 19.74 -20.65 -3.42
N LEU A 136 20.05 -20.02 -4.53
CA LEU A 136 19.05 -19.73 -5.58
C LEU A 136 18.46 -21.00 -6.18
N GLY A 137 19.30 -22.03 -6.40
CA GLY A 137 18.95 -23.20 -7.18
C GLY A 137 18.91 -22.91 -8.69
N THR A 138 18.86 -23.96 -9.50
CA THR A 138 19.05 -23.85 -10.95
C THR A 138 17.97 -23.05 -11.65
N ARG A 139 16.68 -23.35 -11.38
CA ARG A 139 15.55 -22.70 -12.08
C ARG A 139 15.38 -21.23 -11.67
N PRO A 140 15.29 -20.86 -10.39
CA PRO A 140 15.24 -19.45 -10.00
C PRO A 140 16.47 -18.65 -10.48
N LYS A 141 17.66 -19.25 -10.47
CA LYS A 141 18.85 -18.64 -11.06
C LYS A 141 18.65 -18.31 -12.55
N LYS A 142 18.06 -19.22 -13.33
CA LYS A 142 17.76 -18.99 -14.75
C LYS A 142 16.73 -17.87 -14.93
N LEU A 143 15.71 -17.77 -14.07
CA LEU A 143 14.74 -16.67 -14.13
C LEU A 143 15.39 -15.31 -13.89
N VAL A 144 16.31 -15.23 -12.91
CA VAL A 144 17.08 -14.01 -12.65
C VAL A 144 18.01 -13.68 -13.82
N GLN A 145 18.70 -14.69 -14.40
CA GLN A 145 19.52 -14.51 -15.61
C GLN A 145 18.69 -13.96 -16.77
N GLN A 146 17.52 -14.56 -17.03
CA GLN A 146 16.63 -14.14 -18.10
C GLN A 146 16.15 -12.69 -17.91
N TRP A 147 15.76 -12.33 -16.68
CA TRP A 147 15.39 -10.94 -16.39
C TRP A 147 16.52 -9.95 -16.73
N LEU A 148 17.77 -10.29 -16.37
CA LEU A 148 18.94 -9.47 -16.68
C LEU A 148 19.24 -9.40 -18.17
N LEU A 149 18.97 -10.48 -18.90
CA LEU A 149 19.19 -10.55 -20.35
C LEU A 149 18.09 -9.85 -21.16
N ASP A 150 16.88 -9.78 -20.65
CA ASP A 150 15.74 -9.13 -21.31
C ASP A 150 15.62 -7.64 -20.97
N ALA A 151 16.26 -7.21 -19.87
CA ALA A 151 16.15 -5.82 -19.41
C ALA A 151 16.80 -4.84 -20.38
N THR A 152 16.14 -3.71 -20.61
CA THR A 152 16.70 -2.57 -21.35
C THR A 152 17.84 -1.90 -20.56
N GLU A 153 18.66 -1.08 -21.22
CA GLU A 153 19.71 -0.29 -20.56
C GLU A 153 19.12 0.53 -19.39
N ALA A 154 18.01 1.24 -19.62
CA ALA A 154 17.36 2.06 -18.60
C ALA A 154 16.88 1.23 -17.41
N GLN A 155 16.35 0.01 -17.63
CA GLN A 155 15.97 -0.91 -16.56
C GLN A 155 17.19 -1.41 -15.78
N LEU A 156 18.28 -1.72 -16.46
CA LEU A 156 19.54 -2.15 -15.83
C LEU A 156 20.15 -1.03 -14.99
N LEU A 157 20.20 0.21 -15.49
CA LEU A 157 20.66 1.37 -14.74
C LEU A 157 19.80 1.62 -13.49
N ASN A 158 18.47 1.53 -13.61
CA ASN A 158 17.57 1.61 -12.45
C ASN A 158 17.80 0.45 -11.45
N ALA A 159 18.09 -0.74 -11.96
CA ALA A 159 18.39 -1.90 -11.13
C ALA A 159 19.73 -1.76 -10.38
N ALA A 160 20.69 -1.02 -10.94
CA ALA A 160 21.98 -0.76 -10.34
C ALA A 160 21.92 0.19 -9.12
N VAL A 161 20.81 0.94 -8.96
CA VAL A 161 20.62 1.82 -7.81
C VAL A 161 20.33 1.00 -6.55
N GLY A 162 21.20 1.07 -5.53
CA GLY A 162 21.06 0.42 -4.22
C GLY A 162 22.04 -0.73 -4.00
N ASN A 163 22.31 -1.05 -2.73
CA ASN A 163 23.49 -1.80 -2.32
C ASN A 163 23.21 -3.10 -1.53
N THR A 164 21.95 -3.48 -1.26
CA THR A 164 21.69 -4.62 -0.37
C THR A 164 20.65 -5.58 -0.98
N PRO A 165 21.12 -6.59 -1.77
CA PRO A 165 22.42 -6.71 -2.42
C PRO A 165 22.57 -5.70 -3.55
N SER A 166 23.78 -5.40 -4.00
CA SER A 166 24.00 -4.63 -5.22
C SER A 166 23.64 -5.46 -6.46
N LEU A 167 23.34 -4.80 -7.59
CA LEU A 167 23.14 -5.54 -8.84
C LEU A 167 24.43 -6.23 -9.29
N ALA A 168 25.59 -5.64 -8.99
CA ALA A 168 26.88 -6.26 -9.25
C ALA A 168 27.04 -7.60 -8.52
N ASP A 169 26.58 -7.69 -7.25
CA ASP A 169 26.59 -8.96 -6.52
C ASP A 169 25.66 -9.99 -7.16
N VAL A 170 24.48 -9.56 -7.60
CA VAL A 170 23.54 -10.45 -8.31
C VAL A 170 24.17 -10.98 -9.60
N VAL A 171 24.77 -10.10 -10.43
CA VAL A 171 25.44 -10.49 -11.68
C VAL A 171 26.59 -11.46 -11.40
N LYS A 172 27.44 -11.17 -10.40
CA LYS A 172 28.54 -12.06 -9.98
C LYS A 172 28.06 -13.42 -9.48
N MET A 173 26.83 -13.49 -8.96
CA MET A 173 26.24 -14.74 -8.43
C MET A 173 25.59 -15.58 -9.50
N VAL A 174 24.84 -14.94 -10.41
CA VAL A 174 24.05 -15.69 -11.39
C VAL A 174 24.82 -15.96 -12.68
N HIS A 175 25.87 -15.18 -13.00
CA HIS A 175 26.69 -15.30 -14.19
C HIS A 175 25.85 -15.30 -15.47
N PRO A 176 25.12 -14.22 -15.80
CA PRO A 176 24.37 -14.14 -17.05
C PRO A 176 25.35 -14.24 -18.23
N LYS A 177 24.92 -14.88 -19.33
CA LYS A 177 25.71 -15.03 -20.54
C LYS A 177 25.04 -14.25 -21.68
N PRO A 178 25.33 -12.93 -21.80
CA PRO A 178 24.74 -12.11 -22.87
C PRO A 178 25.31 -12.49 -24.22
N THR A 179 24.47 -12.40 -25.26
CA THR A 179 24.87 -12.54 -26.67
C THR A 179 25.19 -11.20 -27.30
N GLU A 180 24.56 -10.12 -26.80
CA GLU A 180 24.80 -8.76 -27.31
C GLU A 180 26.09 -8.17 -26.72
N ALA A 181 26.92 -7.60 -27.59
CA ALA A 181 28.20 -7.00 -27.20
C ALA A 181 28.03 -5.88 -26.17
N TRP A 182 27.02 -5.01 -26.35
CA TRP A 182 26.76 -3.93 -25.42
C TRP A 182 26.40 -4.42 -24.01
N ARG A 183 25.66 -5.51 -23.91
CA ARG A 183 25.23 -6.08 -22.61
C ARG A 183 26.42 -6.75 -21.91
N ALA A 184 27.30 -7.40 -22.68
CA ALA A 184 28.55 -7.95 -22.15
C ALA A 184 29.45 -6.84 -21.58
N ALA A 185 29.63 -5.75 -22.35
CA ALA A 185 30.38 -4.57 -21.91
C ALA A 185 29.74 -3.92 -20.67
N TRP A 186 28.42 -3.79 -20.64
CA TRP A 186 27.69 -3.20 -19.51
C TRP A 186 27.84 -4.02 -18.23
N PHE A 187 27.72 -5.36 -18.30
CA PHE A 187 27.94 -6.20 -17.11
C PHE A 187 29.40 -6.14 -16.64
N ALA A 188 30.37 -6.10 -17.58
CA ALA A 188 31.77 -5.93 -17.23
C ALA A 188 32.03 -4.58 -16.52
N TRP A 189 31.47 -3.49 -17.06
CA TRP A 189 31.46 -2.16 -16.43
C TRP A 189 30.89 -2.19 -15.02
N LEU A 190 29.69 -2.78 -14.85
CA LEU A 190 29.01 -2.86 -13.56
C LEU A 190 29.82 -3.57 -12.48
N ILE A 191 30.52 -4.66 -12.85
CA ILE A 191 31.27 -5.49 -11.90
C ILE A 191 32.77 -5.12 -11.79
N GLY A 192 33.18 -4.05 -12.48
CA GLY A 192 34.55 -3.54 -12.45
C GLY A 192 35.56 -4.40 -13.22
N ARG A 193 35.15 -5.09 -14.29
CA ARG A 193 36.03 -5.83 -15.19
C ARG A 193 36.41 -4.99 -16.40
N PRO A 194 37.51 -5.30 -17.11
CA PRO A 194 37.86 -4.64 -18.37
C PRO A 194 36.71 -4.73 -19.41
N TYR A 195 36.42 -3.64 -20.10
CA TYR A 195 35.43 -3.54 -21.16
C TYR A 195 35.88 -2.52 -22.24
N ALA A 196 35.34 -2.67 -23.45
CA ALA A 196 35.51 -1.67 -24.50
C ALA A 196 34.50 -0.52 -24.28
N GLN A 197 35.00 0.69 -24.12
CA GLN A 197 34.17 1.85 -23.78
C GLN A 197 33.16 2.17 -24.90
N GLU A 198 33.54 1.98 -26.14
CA GLU A 198 32.71 2.14 -27.34
C GLU A 198 31.57 1.12 -27.42
N ALA A 199 31.72 -0.02 -26.76
CA ALA A 199 30.67 -1.05 -26.70
C ALA A 199 29.63 -0.79 -25.62
N LEU A 200 29.84 0.17 -24.71
CA LEU A 200 28.82 0.54 -23.73
C LEU A 200 27.59 1.12 -24.42
N PRO A 201 26.39 0.91 -23.90
CA PRO A 201 25.18 1.48 -24.47
C PRO A 201 25.08 2.99 -24.20
N PRO A 202 24.25 3.73 -24.97
CA PRO A 202 24.30 5.19 -25.05
C PRO A 202 24.16 5.96 -23.74
N LEU A 203 23.24 5.55 -22.85
CA LEU A 203 23.02 6.24 -21.56
C LEU A 203 24.23 6.06 -20.63
N THR A 204 24.79 4.88 -20.60
CA THR A 204 25.98 4.58 -19.80
C THR A 204 27.21 5.30 -20.34
N GLN A 205 27.38 5.39 -21.67
CA GLN A 205 28.42 6.21 -22.29
C GLN A 205 28.27 7.69 -21.94
N ALA A 206 27.04 8.22 -22.00
CA ALA A 206 26.74 9.60 -21.63
C ALA A 206 27.06 9.86 -20.15
N PHE A 207 26.72 8.91 -19.26
CA PHE A 207 27.06 8.99 -17.84
C PHE A 207 28.57 9.00 -17.60
N GLU A 208 29.32 8.13 -18.25
CA GLU A 208 30.78 8.10 -18.10
C GLU A 208 31.44 9.39 -18.62
N ARG A 209 30.97 9.94 -19.77
CA ARG A 209 31.43 11.25 -20.26
C ARG A 209 31.13 12.38 -19.28
N PHE A 210 29.91 12.42 -18.74
CA PHE A 210 29.50 13.41 -17.75
C PHE A 210 30.30 13.29 -16.43
N LYS A 211 30.73 12.10 -16.05
CA LYS A 211 31.63 11.92 -14.90
C LYS A 211 33.01 12.55 -15.13
N GLN A 212 33.50 12.57 -16.34
CA GLN A 212 34.81 13.13 -16.69
C GLN A 212 34.72 14.66 -16.93
N ASP A 213 33.63 15.11 -17.55
CA ASP A 213 33.44 16.49 -17.93
C ASP A 213 32.00 16.95 -17.64
N ARG A 214 31.82 17.81 -16.64
CA ARG A 214 30.54 18.37 -16.21
C ARG A 214 29.93 19.39 -17.16
N THR A 215 30.66 19.82 -18.19
CA THR A 215 30.12 20.69 -19.24
C THR A 215 29.27 19.91 -20.24
N GLN A 216 29.36 18.59 -20.23
CA GLN A 216 28.51 17.72 -21.04
C GLN A 216 27.04 17.79 -20.60
N PRO A 217 26.08 17.54 -21.49
CA PRO A 217 24.67 17.48 -21.13
C PRO A 217 24.42 16.45 -20.00
N VAL A 218 23.59 16.82 -19.02
CA VAL A 218 23.17 15.91 -17.95
C VAL A 218 22.55 14.65 -18.56
N PRO A 219 23.10 13.45 -18.28
CA PRO A 219 22.59 12.21 -18.88
C PRO A 219 21.25 11.82 -18.28
N ASP A 220 20.40 11.14 -19.06
CA ASP A 220 19.11 10.61 -18.63
C ASP A 220 19.26 9.26 -17.92
N VAL A 221 19.94 9.28 -16.79
CA VAL A 221 20.16 8.12 -15.91
C VAL A 221 19.43 8.33 -14.59
N PRO A 222 19.23 7.27 -13.77
CA PRO A 222 18.67 7.44 -12.43
C PRO A 222 19.42 8.53 -11.65
N PHE A 223 18.69 9.52 -11.15
CA PHE A 223 19.31 10.69 -10.54
C PHE A 223 20.19 10.33 -9.32
N GLN A 224 19.92 9.21 -8.66
CA GLN A 224 20.76 8.71 -7.57
C GLN A 224 22.21 8.40 -8.02
N MET A 225 22.41 8.08 -9.29
CA MET A 225 23.76 7.93 -9.85
C MET A 225 24.46 9.28 -10.01
N LEU A 226 23.68 10.35 -10.22
CA LEU A 226 24.18 11.71 -10.37
C LEU A 226 24.45 12.39 -9.03
N THR A 227 23.72 12.02 -7.97
CA THR A 227 23.85 12.67 -6.64
C THR A 227 25.22 12.43 -5.96
N ALA A 228 25.98 11.45 -6.44
CA ALA A 228 27.37 11.25 -5.99
C ALA A 228 28.36 12.21 -6.68
N LEU A 229 27.89 13.02 -7.62
CA LEU A 229 28.68 13.99 -8.39
C LEU A 229 28.37 15.40 -7.88
N GLU A 230 29.32 16.30 -7.99
CA GLU A 230 29.05 17.72 -7.76
C GLU A 230 28.23 18.29 -8.91
N LEU A 231 27.02 18.74 -8.62
CA LEU A 231 26.06 19.30 -9.57
C LEU A 231 25.75 20.74 -9.22
N ASP A 232 25.71 21.60 -10.23
CA ASP A 232 25.23 22.97 -10.08
C ASP A 232 23.69 23.05 -10.15
N ALA A 233 23.13 24.22 -9.89
CA ALA A 233 21.69 24.46 -9.92
C ALA A 233 21.06 24.16 -11.29
N SER A 234 21.78 24.39 -12.39
CA SER A 234 21.32 24.12 -13.76
C SER A 234 21.18 22.62 -14.02
N ALA A 235 22.16 21.83 -13.58
CA ALA A 235 22.06 20.35 -13.66
C ALA A 235 20.89 19.82 -12.82
N TRP A 236 20.69 20.33 -11.60
CA TRP A 236 19.54 19.99 -10.77
C TRP A 236 18.20 20.42 -11.40
N ALA A 237 18.14 21.58 -12.06
CA ALA A 237 16.97 22.02 -12.82
C ALA A 237 16.64 21.05 -13.96
N THR A 238 17.64 20.61 -14.70
CA THR A 238 17.48 19.60 -15.78
C THR A 238 16.93 18.29 -15.21
N ILE A 239 17.44 17.83 -14.05
CA ILE A 239 16.93 16.63 -13.34
C ILE A 239 15.47 16.83 -12.94
N ALA A 240 15.09 17.98 -12.38
CA ALA A 240 13.72 18.27 -11.99
C ALA A 240 12.76 18.29 -13.17
N GLN A 241 13.18 18.90 -14.30
CA GLN A 241 12.37 18.97 -15.51
C GLN A 241 12.16 17.62 -16.17
N ARG A 242 13.21 16.79 -16.29
CA ARG A 242 13.15 15.47 -16.95
C ARG A 242 12.62 14.37 -16.04
N GLY A 243 12.77 14.52 -14.73
CA GLY A 243 12.41 13.52 -13.75
C GLY A 243 10.96 13.05 -13.85
N SER A 244 10.73 11.78 -13.53
CA SER A 244 9.36 11.26 -13.43
C SER A 244 8.56 12.02 -12.36
N TRP A 245 7.25 12.04 -12.50
CA TRP A 245 6.35 12.68 -11.54
C TRP A 245 6.64 12.23 -10.10
N GLN A 246 6.81 10.92 -9.88
CA GLN A 246 7.13 10.36 -8.55
C GLN A 246 8.48 10.85 -8.01
N MET A 247 9.50 10.90 -8.87
CA MET A 247 10.83 11.37 -8.48
C MET A 247 10.78 12.85 -8.10
N VAL A 248 10.10 13.68 -8.89
CA VAL A 248 9.94 15.11 -8.61
C VAL A 248 9.24 15.32 -7.26
N ARG A 249 8.09 14.66 -7.03
CA ARG A 249 7.35 14.73 -5.77
C ARG A 249 8.20 14.36 -4.55
N GLN A 250 9.05 13.35 -4.68
CA GLN A 250 9.89 12.86 -3.56
C GLN A 250 11.10 13.73 -3.26
N ASN A 251 11.48 14.65 -4.16
CA ASN A 251 12.72 15.39 -4.06
C ASN A 251 12.55 16.93 -3.99
N LEU A 252 11.36 17.41 -3.66
CA LEU A 252 11.07 18.86 -3.60
C LEU A 252 12.02 19.61 -2.66
N ASN A 253 12.28 19.08 -1.46
CA ASN A 253 13.23 19.67 -0.52
C ASN A 253 14.68 19.62 -1.04
N THR A 254 15.04 18.59 -1.79
CA THR A 254 16.35 18.49 -2.42
C THR A 254 16.50 19.57 -3.49
N PHE A 255 15.49 19.78 -4.31
CA PHE A 255 15.49 20.82 -5.34
C PHE A 255 15.56 22.23 -4.72
N ALA A 256 14.83 22.47 -3.63
CA ALA A 256 14.91 23.72 -2.89
C ALA A 256 16.34 23.98 -2.38
N ARG A 257 16.94 22.98 -1.71
CA ARG A 257 18.31 23.04 -1.16
C ARG A 257 19.37 23.31 -2.23
N HIS A 258 19.18 22.80 -3.45
CA HIS A 258 20.10 23.00 -4.56
C HIS A 258 19.75 24.19 -5.46
N GLY A 259 18.88 25.10 -5.00
CA GLY A 259 18.60 26.37 -5.66
C GLY A 259 17.75 26.26 -6.95
N VAL A 260 17.12 25.12 -7.22
CA VAL A 260 16.31 24.93 -8.44
C VAL A 260 15.18 25.95 -8.52
N PHE A 261 14.51 26.21 -7.42
CA PHE A 261 13.36 27.13 -7.39
C PHE A 261 13.76 28.62 -7.44
N ALA A 262 15.04 28.93 -7.30
CA ALA A 262 15.55 30.29 -7.54
C ALA A 262 15.74 30.59 -9.04
N LEU A 263 15.75 29.56 -9.90
CA LEU A 263 15.85 29.73 -11.35
C LEU A 263 14.49 30.15 -11.92
N PRO A 264 14.46 31.12 -12.88
CA PRO A 264 13.21 31.64 -13.42
C PRO A 264 12.30 30.55 -14.02
N GLY A 265 11.02 30.55 -13.64
CA GLY A 265 9.99 29.65 -14.16
C GLY A 265 10.05 28.19 -13.70
N LEU A 266 11.07 27.79 -12.92
CA LEU A 266 11.22 26.39 -12.50
C LEU A 266 10.19 25.98 -11.44
N ALA A 267 9.82 26.87 -10.53
CA ALA A 267 8.77 26.60 -9.55
C ALA A 267 7.42 26.35 -10.25
N ASP A 268 7.07 27.17 -11.24
CA ASP A 268 5.84 27.01 -12.01
C ASP A 268 5.86 25.75 -12.88
N ALA A 269 6.99 25.43 -13.51
CA ALA A 269 7.15 24.21 -14.31
C ALA A 269 6.99 22.94 -13.46
N VAL A 270 7.57 22.91 -12.26
CA VAL A 270 7.42 21.82 -11.30
C VAL A 270 5.98 21.73 -10.79
N ALA A 271 5.35 22.86 -10.48
CA ALA A 271 3.97 22.92 -10.05
C ALA A 271 3.02 22.42 -11.16
N ALA A 272 3.21 22.86 -12.41
CA ALA A 272 2.44 22.40 -13.56
C ALA A 272 2.54 20.87 -13.74
N LYS A 273 3.76 20.32 -13.63
CA LYS A 273 3.98 18.86 -13.70
C LYS A 273 3.25 18.13 -12.58
N LEU A 274 3.28 18.63 -11.34
CA LEU A 274 2.65 17.99 -10.20
C LEU A 274 1.12 17.96 -10.30
N ARG A 275 0.50 19.01 -10.85
CA ARG A 275 -0.95 19.12 -11.03
C ARG A 275 -1.47 18.61 -12.38
N ASP A 276 -0.61 18.01 -13.21
CA ASP A 276 -1.03 17.44 -14.49
C ASP A 276 -1.89 16.19 -14.26
N PRO A 277 -3.17 16.18 -14.71
CA PRO A 277 -4.08 15.06 -14.44
C PRO A 277 -3.62 13.74 -15.06
N GLN A 278 -2.99 13.78 -16.24
CA GLN A 278 -2.51 12.57 -16.90
C GLN A 278 -1.27 12.01 -16.18
N ALA A 279 -0.37 12.90 -15.73
CA ALA A 279 0.80 12.50 -14.96
C ALA A 279 0.41 11.90 -13.58
N VAL A 280 -0.56 12.50 -12.89
CA VAL A 280 -1.11 11.97 -11.62
C VAL A 280 -1.73 10.59 -11.82
N ALA A 281 -2.58 10.42 -12.83
CA ALA A 281 -3.21 9.14 -13.16
C ALA A 281 -2.16 8.07 -13.53
N LYS A 282 -1.17 8.42 -14.36
CA LYS A 282 -0.07 7.53 -14.76
C LYS A 282 0.82 7.14 -13.59
N ALA A 283 1.06 8.06 -12.66
CA ALA A 283 1.88 7.83 -11.48
C ALA A 283 1.22 6.88 -10.49
N ARG A 284 -0.09 6.68 -10.56
CA ARG A 284 -0.88 5.85 -9.60
C ARG A 284 -0.52 6.19 -8.16
N VAL A 285 -0.40 7.49 -7.90
CA VAL A 285 0.00 7.97 -6.57
C VAL A 285 -1.14 7.76 -5.59
N LEU A 286 -0.80 7.28 -4.41
CA LEU A 286 -1.77 7.12 -3.33
C LEU A 286 -1.97 8.45 -2.60
N PRO A 287 -3.20 8.81 -2.22
CA PRO A 287 -3.49 10.05 -1.51
C PRO A 287 -2.60 10.29 -0.30
N TYR A 288 -2.32 9.26 0.51
CA TYR A 288 -1.44 9.38 1.67
C TYR A 288 0.00 9.76 1.30
N GLN A 289 0.48 9.37 0.11
CA GLN A 289 1.83 9.73 -0.36
C GLN A 289 1.92 11.21 -0.73
N LEU A 290 0.84 11.79 -1.22
CA LEU A 290 0.72 13.22 -1.50
C LEU A 290 0.68 14.02 -0.19
N MET A 291 -0.11 13.55 0.77
CA MET A 291 -0.15 14.12 2.11
C MET A 291 1.23 14.08 2.78
N ALA A 292 1.93 12.94 2.69
CA ALA A 292 3.30 12.81 3.20
C ALA A 292 4.26 13.81 2.54
N ALA A 293 4.17 13.99 1.21
CA ALA A 293 4.99 14.94 0.49
C ALA A 293 4.68 16.38 0.91
N TYR A 294 3.41 16.74 1.03
CA TYR A 294 2.96 18.06 1.46
C TYR A 294 3.45 18.39 2.89
N THR A 295 3.25 17.46 3.82
CA THR A 295 3.66 17.63 5.23
C THR A 295 5.18 17.71 5.38
N ALA A 296 5.93 17.01 4.51
CA ALA A 296 7.39 17.03 4.53
C ALA A 296 8.01 18.25 3.83
N CYS A 297 7.24 19.08 3.11
CA CYS A 297 7.76 20.25 2.42
C CYS A 297 8.32 21.27 3.41
N GLY A 298 9.61 21.57 3.29
CA GLY A 298 10.29 22.61 4.06
C GLY A 298 9.80 24.03 3.72
N ALA A 299 10.26 25.00 4.50
CA ALA A 299 9.92 26.42 4.30
C ALA A 299 10.37 26.93 2.90
N ASP A 300 11.51 26.42 2.42
CA ASP A 300 12.13 26.85 1.15
C ASP A 300 11.42 26.30 -0.10
N VAL A 301 10.45 25.40 0.03
CA VAL A 301 9.64 24.95 -1.10
C VAL A 301 8.57 26.00 -1.39
N PRO A 302 8.50 26.54 -2.64
CA PRO A 302 7.56 27.61 -2.97
C PRO A 302 6.09 27.22 -2.74
N THR A 303 5.27 28.21 -2.36
CA THR A 303 3.84 28.02 -2.12
C THR A 303 3.12 27.42 -3.33
N VAL A 304 3.43 27.87 -4.55
CA VAL A 304 2.82 27.34 -5.79
C VAL A 304 3.07 25.83 -5.97
N VAL A 305 4.22 25.32 -5.50
CA VAL A 305 4.54 23.88 -5.53
C VAL A 305 3.77 23.11 -4.46
N LYS A 306 3.61 23.70 -3.27
CA LYS A 306 2.78 23.11 -2.19
C LYS A 306 1.31 23.06 -2.57
N GLU A 307 0.78 24.12 -3.18
CA GLU A 307 -0.59 24.15 -3.72
C GLU A 307 -0.78 23.08 -4.80
N ALA A 308 0.22 22.90 -5.69
CA ALA A 308 0.14 21.85 -6.71
C ALA A 308 0.07 20.43 -6.13
N LEU A 309 0.64 20.17 -4.95
CA LEU A 309 0.44 18.89 -4.25
C LEU A 309 -1.00 18.73 -3.73
N GLN A 310 -1.64 19.80 -3.30
CA GLN A 310 -3.07 19.77 -2.90
C GLN A 310 -3.96 19.53 -4.11
N ASP A 311 -3.69 20.22 -5.24
CA ASP A 311 -4.42 19.99 -6.50
C ASP A 311 -4.27 18.54 -6.97
N ALA A 312 -3.05 17.99 -6.90
CA ALA A 312 -2.78 16.58 -7.21
C ALA A 312 -3.55 15.63 -6.28
N MET A 313 -3.74 16.00 -5.00
CA MET A 313 -4.55 15.24 -4.06
C MET A 313 -6.01 15.17 -4.51
N GLU A 314 -6.61 16.32 -4.86
CA GLU A 314 -8.00 16.36 -5.35
C GLU A 314 -8.16 15.54 -6.65
N LEU A 315 -7.15 15.58 -7.55
CA LEU A 315 -7.12 14.75 -8.75
C LEU A 315 -7.03 13.25 -8.43
N ALA A 316 -6.16 12.87 -7.48
CA ALA A 316 -6.00 11.47 -7.07
C ALA A 316 -7.28 10.89 -6.44
N LEU A 317 -8.14 11.74 -5.88
CA LEU A 317 -9.42 11.35 -5.29
C LEU A 317 -10.56 11.23 -6.32
N ALA A 318 -10.33 11.52 -7.59
CA ALA A 318 -11.34 11.33 -8.64
C ALA A 318 -11.83 9.86 -8.73
N ASN A 319 -11.00 8.91 -8.27
CA ASN A 319 -11.32 7.49 -8.23
C ASN A 319 -12.19 7.06 -7.02
N VAL A 320 -12.45 7.96 -6.06
CA VAL A 320 -13.35 7.67 -4.95
C VAL A 320 -14.78 7.60 -5.48
N PRO A 321 -15.51 6.49 -5.26
CA PRO A 321 -16.82 6.30 -5.82
C PRO A 321 -17.86 7.27 -5.21
N GLN A 322 -18.86 7.60 -6.00
CA GLN A 322 -20.13 8.08 -5.48
C GLN A 322 -21.01 6.86 -5.18
N PHE A 323 -21.56 6.82 -3.99
CA PHE A 323 -22.43 5.73 -3.56
C PHE A 323 -23.88 6.12 -3.72
N GLU A 324 -24.70 5.14 -4.06
CA GLU A 324 -26.15 5.30 -3.97
C GLU A 324 -26.61 5.13 -2.51
N GLY A 325 -27.49 6.03 -2.05
CA GLY A 325 -28.01 5.99 -0.69
C GLY A 325 -27.11 6.68 0.35
N ARG A 326 -27.45 6.45 1.62
CA ARG A 326 -26.78 7.11 2.75
C ARG A 326 -25.56 6.34 3.18
N VAL A 327 -24.45 7.04 3.23
CA VAL A 327 -23.15 6.50 3.62
C VAL A 327 -22.74 7.04 4.98
N VAL A 328 -22.28 6.15 5.85
CA VAL A 328 -21.65 6.51 7.13
C VAL A 328 -20.22 6.00 7.12
N VAL A 329 -19.26 6.90 7.35
CA VAL A 329 -17.84 6.55 7.45
C VAL A 329 -17.35 6.82 8.86
N CYS A 330 -16.72 5.82 9.46
CA CYS A 330 -16.32 5.83 10.85
C CYS A 330 -14.80 5.66 10.94
N PRO A 331 -14.02 6.75 10.88
CA PRO A 331 -12.57 6.68 11.07
C PRO A 331 -12.25 6.48 12.56
N ASP A 332 -11.40 5.52 12.84
CA ASP A 332 -10.81 5.28 14.14
C ASP A 332 -9.78 6.37 14.45
N VAL A 333 -9.94 7.02 15.58
CA VAL A 333 -9.04 8.07 16.08
C VAL A 333 -8.40 7.68 17.42
N SER A 334 -8.39 6.37 17.75
CA SER A 334 -7.81 5.82 18.98
C SER A 334 -6.28 5.97 19.02
N GLY A 335 -5.69 5.70 20.19
CA GLY A 335 -4.26 5.91 20.45
C GLY A 335 -3.34 5.07 19.57
N SER A 336 -3.70 3.80 19.25
CA SER A 336 -2.93 2.91 18.37
C SER A 336 -2.80 3.46 16.95
N MET A 337 -3.82 4.18 16.48
CA MET A 337 -3.82 4.83 15.17
C MET A 337 -2.79 5.96 15.02
N GLY A 338 -2.14 6.38 16.11
CA GLY A 338 -0.98 7.27 16.09
C GLY A 338 0.30 6.65 15.50
N SER A 339 0.33 5.34 15.27
CA SER A 339 1.49 4.61 14.75
C SER A 339 1.77 4.90 13.28
N PRO A 340 3.06 4.84 12.84
CA PRO A 340 3.43 4.97 11.44
C PRO A 340 2.76 3.92 10.57
N VAL A 341 2.08 4.33 9.50
CA VAL A 341 1.33 3.43 8.61
C VAL A 341 2.20 2.36 7.93
N THR A 342 3.49 2.64 7.72
CA THR A 342 4.45 1.70 7.12
C THR A 342 5.32 1.00 8.16
N GLY A 343 4.95 1.06 9.44
CA GLY A 343 5.70 0.51 10.56
C GLY A 343 6.97 1.30 10.91
N HIS A 344 7.60 0.93 12.02
CA HIS A 344 8.81 1.58 12.53
C HIS A 344 10.05 1.06 11.80
N ARG A 345 10.80 1.96 11.15
CA ARG A 345 12.00 1.68 10.36
C ARG A 345 13.22 2.49 10.84
N GLY A 346 13.28 2.81 12.09
CA GLY A 346 14.30 3.72 12.63
C GLY A 346 14.18 5.13 12.03
N SER A 347 15.29 5.69 11.56
CA SER A 347 15.31 7.04 10.94
C SER A 347 14.52 7.15 9.63
N ALA A 348 14.21 6.03 8.98
CA ALA A 348 13.42 6.00 7.73
C ALA A 348 11.90 5.86 7.97
N THR A 349 11.45 5.94 9.21
CA THR A 349 10.02 5.84 9.57
C THR A 349 9.23 6.97 8.92
N SER A 350 8.09 6.59 8.30
CA SER A 350 7.16 7.57 7.73
C SER A 350 6.57 8.47 8.82
N ALA A 351 6.45 9.75 8.52
CA ALA A 351 5.72 10.69 9.37
C ALA A 351 4.18 10.49 9.28
N VAL A 352 3.68 9.76 8.27
CA VAL A 352 2.25 9.48 8.10
C VAL A 352 1.83 8.36 9.03
N ARG A 353 0.80 8.64 9.83
CA ARG A 353 0.24 7.72 10.83
C ARG A 353 -1.00 7.01 10.27
N CYS A 354 -1.43 5.94 10.92
CA CYS A 354 -2.67 5.24 10.57
C CYS A 354 -3.89 6.17 10.68
N ILE A 355 -3.93 7.04 11.70
CA ILE A 355 -4.99 8.05 11.84
C ILE A 355 -5.05 9.01 10.65
N ASP A 356 -3.90 9.40 10.09
CA ASP A 356 -3.86 10.30 8.93
C ASP A 356 -4.47 9.62 7.69
N VAL A 357 -4.27 8.32 7.56
CA VAL A 357 -4.88 7.52 6.47
C VAL A 357 -6.37 7.33 6.68
N ALA A 358 -6.82 6.98 7.89
CA ALA A 358 -8.24 6.84 8.22
C ALA A 358 -8.99 8.15 8.00
N ALA A 359 -8.40 9.26 8.46
CA ALA A 359 -8.92 10.60 8.26
C ALA A 359 -9.02 10.97 6.77
N LEU A 360 -7.99 10.59 5.99
CA LEU A 360 -7.97 10.84 4.55
C LEU A 360 -9.05 10.06 3.81
N VAL A 361 -9.26 8.78 4.15
CA VAL A 361 -10.34 7.95 3.58
C VAL A 361 -11.71 8.58 3.88
N ALA A 362 -11.95 8.97 5.14
CA ALA A 362 -13.21 9.58 5.54
C ALA A 362 -13.45 10.94 4.85
N ALA A 363 -12.42 11.79 4.78
CA ALA A 363 -12.50 13.08 4.10
C ALA A 363 -12.74 12.92 2.59
N ALA A 364 -12.12 11.92 1.96
CA ALA A 364 -12.28 11.61 0.55
C ALA A 364 -13.71 11.14 0.23
N VAL A 365 -14.27 10.25 1.04
CA VAL A 365 -15.66 9.81 0.89
C VAL A 365 -16.62 10.99 1.08
N LEU A 366 -16.41 11.82 2.12
CA LEU A 366 -17.23 13.01 2.36
C LEU A 366 -17.16 14.01 1.20
N ARG A 367 -15.97 14.21 0.60
CA ARG A 367 -15.79 15.12 -0.55
C ARG A 367 -16.59 14.67 -1.78
N ARG A 368 -16.67 13.36 -2.00
CA ARG A 368 -17.40 12.77 -3.15
C ARG A 368 -18.88 12.52 -2.88
N ASN A 369 -19.25 12.41 -1.61
CA ASN A 369 -20.61 12.13 -1.15
C ASN A 369 -20.96 13.16 -0.07
N ALA A 370 -21.44 14.34 -0.49
CA ALA A 370 -21.65 15.50 0.40
C ALA A 370 -22.62 15.22 1.56
N ASP A 371 -23.53 14.25 1.39
CA ASP A 371 -24.49 13.82 2.41
C ASP A 371 -23.93 12.67 3.29
N ALA A 372 -22.70 12.24 3.07
CA ALA A 372 -22.06 11.22 3.90
C ALA A 372 -21.89 11.73 5.33
N ARG A 373 -22.22 10.86 6.29
CA ARG A 373 -22.02 11.15 7.70
C ARG A 373 -20.66 10.60 8.14
N VAL A 374 -19.83 11.45 8.75
CA VAL A 374 -18.53 11.02 9.31
C VAL A 374 -18.64 10.94 10.83
N LEU A 375 -18.33 9.76 11.39
CA LEU A 375 -18.39 9.47 12.82
C LEU A 375 -17.02 9.03 13.33
N PRO A 376 -16.10 9.96 13.61
CA PRO A 376 -14.82 9.59 14.23
C PRO A 376 -15.08 8.97 15.60
N PHE A 377 -14.34 7.90 15.92
CA PHE A 377 -14.55 7.16 17.17
C PHE A 377 -13.24 6.73 17.83
N GLU A 378 -13.33 6.59 19.13
CA GLU A 378 -12.36 5.98 20.03
C GLU A 378 -13.10 4.97 20.94
N THR A 379 -13.18 5.16 22.26
CA THR A 379 -14.10 4.44 23.16
C THR A 379 -15.56 4.82 22.95
N LYS A 380 -15.80 5.95 22.31
CA LYS A 380 -17.11 6.52 21.91
C LYS A 380 -16.95 7.31 20.63
N VAL A 381 -18.06 7.64 20.00
CA VAL A 381 -18.07 8.58 18.88
C VAL A 381 -17.73 9.99 19.39
N VAL A 382 -16.80 10.64 18.70
CA VAL A 382 -16.36 12.01 19.00
C VAL A 382 -17.07 12.97 18.04
N PRO A 383 -17.90 13.88 18.52
CA PRO A 383 -18.54 14.87 17.65
C PRO A 383 -17.49 15.80 17.01
N LEU A 384 -17.48 15.86 15.68
CA LEU A 384 -16.58 16.73 14.93
C LEU A 384 -17.33 17.29 13.69
N PRO A 385 -17.56 18.60 13.61
CA PRO A 385 -18.16 19.19 12.43
C PRO A 385 -17.15 19.24 11.29
N LEU A 386 -17.53 18.66 10.16
CA LEU A 386 -16.77 18.69 8.91
C LEU A 386 -17.61 19.36 7.82
N ASN A 387 -16.93 20.07 6.91
CA ASN A 387 -17.58 20.69 5.75
C ASN A 387 -17.16 19.94 4.48
N PRO A 388 -18.09 19.30 3.74
CA PRO A 388 -17.77 18.57 2.50
C PRO A 388 -17.17 19.47 1.40
N ARG A 389 -17.29 20.80 1.51
CA ARG A 389 -16.69 21.76 0.57
C ARG A 389 -15.25 22.14 0.92
N ASP A 390 -14.81 21.87 2.15
CA ASP A 390 -13.40 22.05 2.51
C ASP A 390 -12.52 21.08 1.71
N SER A 391 -11.24 21.43 1.54
CA SER A 391 -10.29 20.52 0.91
C SER A 391 -10.20 19.21 1.71
N VAL A 392 -9.90 18.12 1.02
CA VAL A 392 -9.71 16.82 1.68
C VAL A 392 -8.62 16.90 2.74
N MET A 393 -7.53 17.65 2.47
CA MET A 393 -6.46 17.87 3.44
C MET A 393 -6.94 18.59 4.70
N THR A 394 -7.81 19.60 4.55
CA THR A 394 -8.37 20.35 5.70
C THR A 394 -9.21 19.43 6.59
N ASN A 395 -10.12 18.66 6.00
CA ASN A 395 -10.96 17.73 6.76
C ASN A 395 -10.16 16.58 7.36
N ALA A 396 -9.17 16.05 6.63
CA ALA A 396 -8.28 15.02 7.16
C ALA A 396 -7.44 15.53 8.34
N ALA A 397 -6.92 16.76 8.26
CA ALA A 397 -6.18 17.36 9.36
C ALA A 397 -7.05 17.56 10.62
N LYS A 398 -8.30 18.01 10.47
CA LYS A 398 -9.26 18.13 11.57
C LYS A 398 -9.51 16.77 12.25
N LEU A 399 -9.72 15.72 11.47
CA LEU A 399 -9.93 14.35 11.97
C LEU A 399 -8.69 13.81 12.69
N ALA A 400 -7.51 13.95 12.09
CA ALA A 400 -6.25 13.46 12.64
C ALA A 400 -5.81 14.20 13.91
N ALA A 401 -6.35 15.40 14.16
CA ALA A 401 -6.09 16.17 15.38
C ALA A 401 -6.91 15.70 16.59
N VAL A 402 -7.95 14.86 16.38
CA VAL A 402 -8.81 14.36 17.48
C VAL A 402 -8.03 13.42 18.39
N GLY A 403 -7.29 12.49 17.88
CA GLY A 403 -6.45 11.44 18.45
C GLY A 403 -6.49 11.20 19.96
N GLY A 404 -6.47 9.92 20.35
CA GLY A 404 -6.39 9.48 21.75
C GLY A 404 -7.44 8.43 22.13
N GLY A 405 -7.43 8.00 23.40
CA GLY A 405 -8.39 7.02 23.91
C GLY A 405 -8.14 5.56 23.52
N GLY A 406 -9.05 4.70 23.93
CA GLY A 406 -9.07 3.27 23.57
C GLY A 406 -9.88 3.03 22.29
N THR A 407 -9.99 1.77 21.87
CA THR A 407 -10.70 1.39 20.65
C THR A 407 -11.99 0.63 20.94
N SER A 408 -13.12 1.15 20.47
CA SER A 408 -14.45 0.51 20.51
C SER A 408 -15.08 0.55 19.11
N CYS A 409 -14.87 -0.50 18.30
CA CYS A 409 -15.41 -0.59 16.95
C CYS A 409 -16.95 -0.64 16.92
N SER A 410 -17.59 -1.00 18.02
CA SER A 410 -19.05 -1.00 18.13
C SER A 410 -19.65 0.39 18.35
N ALA A 411 -18.87 1.37 18.84
CA ALA A 411 -19.37 2.68 19.24
C ALA A 411 -20.15 3.44 18.15
N PRO A 412 -19.68 3.49 16.88
CA PRO A 412 -20.46 4.12 15.81
C PRO A 412 -21.80 3.43 15.56
N LEU A 413 -21.82 2.10 15.53
CA LEU A 413 -23.06 1.32 15.32
C LEU A 413 -24.05 1.49 16.47
N ALA A 414 -23.54 1.51 17.71
CA ALA A 414 -24.36 1.77 18.89
C ALA A 414 -25.01 3.17 18.85
N LEU A 415 -24.27 4.18 18.36
CA LEU A 415 -24.83 5.51 18.14
C LEU A 415 -25.94 5.48 17.08
N LEU A 416 -25.68 4.88 15.92
CA LEU A 416 -26.65 4.74 14.83
C LEU A 416 -27.92 3.98 15.29
N ASN A 417 -27.74 2.95 16.13
CA ASN A 417 -28.86 2.19 16.70
C ASN A 417 -29.70 3.04 17.67
N ARG A 418 -29.06 3.80 18.55
CA ARG A 418 -29.73 4.69 19.50
C ARG A 418 -30.54 5.79 18.79
N GLU A 419 -29.98 6.33 17.69
CA GLU A 419 -30.63 7.35 16.86
C GLU A 419 -31.67 6.78 15.90
N LYS A 420 -31.80 5.45 15.79
CA LYS A 420 -32.61 4.76 14.78
C LYS A 420 -32.25 5.21 13.36
N ALA A 421 -30.98 5.50 13.15
CA ALA A 421 -30.47 5.99 11.89
C ALA A 421 -30.66 4.97 10.76
N GLN A 422 -30.76 5.48 9.54
CA GLN A 422 -30.80 4.67 8.32
C GLN A 422 -29.51 4.92 7.52
N ALA A 423 -28.91 3.85 7.01
CA ALA A 423 -27.82 3.92 6.04
C ALA A 423 -27.79 2.64 5.20
N GLU A 424 -27.38 2.79 3.97
CA GLU A 424 -27.17 1.70 3.01
C GLU A 424 -25.74 1.15 3.09
N LEU A 425 -24.78 2.00 3.50
CA LEU A 425 -23.37 1.62 3.64
C LEU A 425 -22.79 2.20 4.92
N VAL A 426 -22.15 1.34 5.73
CA VAL A 426 -21.34 1.75 6.89
C VAL A 426 -19.92 1.29 6.66
N VAL A 427 -18.95 2.19 6.78
CA VAL A 427 -17.53 1.92 6.56
C VAL A 427 -16.76 2.22 7.85
N LEU A 428 -16.21 1.21 8.48
CA LEU A 428 -15.26 1.34 9.59
C LEU A 428 -13.84 1.38 9.01
N VAL A 429 -13.02 2.31 9.45
CA VAL A 429 -11.61 2.44 9.03
C VAL A 429 -10.75 2.44 10.29
N SER A 430 -10.08 1.32 10.58
CA SER A 430 -9.45 1.06 11.88
C SER A 430 -8.23 0.14 11.71
N ASP A 431 -7.55 -0.15 12.80
CA ASP A 431 -6.60 -1.26 12.92
C ASP A 431 -7.27 -2.56 13.42
N ASN A 432 -8.62 -2.55 13.58
CA ASN A 432 -9.45 -3.66 14.06
C ASN A 432 -9.12 -4.19 15.47
N GLU A 433 -8.28 -3.50 16.22
CA GLU A 433 -7.82 -3.93 17.55
C GLU A 433 -8.72 -3.40 18.68
N SER A 434 -10.04 -3.70 18.60
CA SER A 434 -11.03 -3.28 19.60
C SER A 434 -10.83 -4.03 20.91
N TRP A 435 -10.63 -3.30 21.99
CA TRP A 435 -10.45 -3.85 23.34
C TRP A 435 -11.34 -3.18 24.39
N ALA A 436 -11.84 -1.98 24.11
CA ALA A 436 -12.70 -1.24 25.01
C ALA A 436 -14.18 -1.66 24.90
N ASP A 437 -14.51 -2.48 23.91
CA ASP A 437 -15.85 -3.00 23.68
C ASP A 437 -16.31 -3.94 24.83
N ARG A 438 -17.56 -3.75 25.26
CA ARG A 438 -18.21 -4.62 26.25
C ARG A 438 -19.22 -5.52 25.55
N ALA A 439 -18.74 -6.65 25.05
CA ALA A 439 -19.61 -7.66 24.46
C ALA A 439 -20.51 -8.32 25.53
N ARG A 440 -21.78 -8.51 25.21
CA ARG A 440 -22.72 -9.31 26.01
C ARG A 440 -22.91 -10.66 25.29
N GLY A 441 -22.43 -11.76 25.90
CA GLY A 441 -22.53 -13.08 25.30
C GLY A 441 -21.29 -13.49 24.51
N ARG A 442 -21.46 -14.31 23.46
CA ARG A 442 -20.35 -14.95 22.72
C ARG A 442 -19.87 -14.19 21.49
N ALA A 443 -20.66 -13.28 20.92
CA ALA A 443 -20.31 -12.49 19.75
C ALA A 443 -19.58 -11.21 20.14
N THR A 444 -18.81 -10.61 19.22
CA THR A 444 -18.26 -9.26 19.43
C THR A 444 -19.36 -8.22 19.57
N ALA A 445 -19.08 -7.14 20.28
CA ALA A 445 -20.03 -6.02 20.40
C ALA A 445 -20.37 -5.41 19.02
N THR A 446 -19.40 -5.33 18.13
CA THR A 446 -19.58 -4.85 16.75
C THR A 446 -20.64 -5.67 16.00
N MET A 447 -20.57 -7.02 16.07
CA MET A 447 -21.56 -7.89 15.41
C MET A 447 -22.95 -7.81 16.07
N GLN A 448 -23.01 -7.62 17.38
CA GLN A 448 -24.29 -7.42 18.07
C GLN A 448 -24.97 -6.14 17.63
N GLU A 449 -24.22 -5.04 17.59
CA GLU A 449 -24.74 -3.74 17.12
C GLU A 449 -25.07 -3.77 15.61
N TRP A 450 -24.27 -4.48 14.80
CA TRP A 450 -24.56 -4.68 13.38
C TRP A 450 -25.88 -5.44 13.17
N ALA A 451 -26.06 -6.54 13.89
CA ALA A 451 -27.31 -7.32 13.80
C ALA A 451 -28.55 -6.49 14.18
N ALA A 452 -28.44 -5.65 15.23
CA ALA A 452 -29.52 -4.73 15.62
C ALA A 452 -29.76 -3.65 14.55
N PHE A 453 -28.71 -3.14 13.92
CA PHE A 453 -28.81 -2.17 12.83
C PHE A 453 -29.49 -2.77 11.60
N LYS A 454 -29.14 -4.00 11.23
CA LYS A 454 -29.72 -4.74 10.09
C LYS A 454 -31.22 -5.00 10.23
N GLN A 455 -31.74 -5.14 11.43
CA GLN A 455 -33.20 -5.29 11.64
C GLN A 455 -33.99 -4.10 11.08
N ARG A 456 -33.43 -2.90 11.13
CA ARG A 456 -34.04 -1.68 10.61
C ARG A 456 -33.57 -1.31 9.21
N ASN A 457 -32.43 -1.82 8.80
CA ASN A 457 -31.77 -1.54 7.53
C ASN A 457 -31.38 -2.85 6.82
N PRO A 458 -32.38 -3.65 6.31
CA PRO A 458 -32.11 -5.00 5.81
C PRO A 458 -31.11 -5.06 4.64
N THR A 459 -31.06 -4.03 3.83
CA THR A 459 -30.17 -3.92 2.66
C THR A 459 -28.79 -3.34 2.98
N ALA A 460 -28.61 -2.83 4.20
CA ALA A 460 -27.35 -2.20 4.60
C ALA A 460 -26.17 -3.16 4.51
N ARG A 461 -25.00 -2.61 4.21
CA ARG A 461 -23.71 -3.30 4.11
C ARG A 461 -22.71 -2.68 5.04
N LEU A 462 -21.86 -3.52 5.64
CA LEU A 462 -20.74 -3.12 6.49
C LEU A 462 -19.44 -3.42 5.77
N VAL A 463 -18.54 -2.45 5.76
CA VAL A 463 -17.17 -2.64 5.32
C VAL A 463 -16.22 -2.26 6.45
N CYS A 464 -15.30 -3.17 6.78
CA CYS A 464 -14.22 -2.93 7.71
C CYS A 464 -12.91 -2.82 6.92
N ILE A 465 -12.33 -1.63 6.90
CA ILE A 465 -11.02 -1.37 6.27
C ILE A 465 -9.97 -1.42 7.37
N ASP A 466 -9.11 -2.43 7.28
CA ASP A 466 -7.98 -2.64 8.19
C ASP A 466 -6.73 -1.98 7.61
N ILE A 467 -6.23 -0.95 8.29
CA ILE A 467 -5.04 -0.20 7.86
C ILE A 467 -3.76 -0.93 8.25
N GLN A 468 -3.76 -1.65 9.37
CA GLN A 468 -2.66 -2.50 9.80
C GLN A 468 -3.08 -3.98 9.72
N PRO A 469 -2.25 -4.83 9.10
CA PRO A 469 -2.63 -6.22 8.88
C PRO A 469 -2.78 -6.98 10.20
N CYS A 470 -3.93 -7.63 10.38
CA CYS A 470 -4.19 -8.54 11.49
C CYS A 470 -4.69 -9.90 11.00
N ALA A 471 -4.60 -10.91 11.91
CA ALA A 471 -5.16 -12.24 11.70
C ALA A 471 -6.64 -12.34 12.13
N THR A 472 -7.18 -11.28 12.73
CA THR A 472 -8.50 -11.25 13.36
C THR A 472 -9.32 -10.07 12.88
N THR A 473 -10.64 -10.13 13.07
CA THR A 473 -11.55 -9.03 12.77
C THR A 473 -12.62 -8.88 13.86
N GLN A 474 -13.18 -7.68 13.99
CA GLN A 474 -14.30 -7.40 14.88
C GLN A 474 -15.66 -7.75 14.26
N ALA A 475 -15.74 -7.83 12.93
CA ALA A 475 -16.95 -8.20 12.21
C ALA A 475 -16.68 -9.44 11.35
N GLN A 476 -17.40 -10.54 11.67
CA GLN A 476 -17.25 -11.77 10.90
C GLN A 476 -17.67 -11.59 9.46
N GLU A 477 -16.87 -12.10 8.52
CA GLU A 477 -17.18 -12.13 7.10
C GLU A 477 -18.52 -12.79 6.83
N GLN A 478 -19.42 -12.08 6.16
CA GLN A 478 -20.78 -12.48 5.82
C GLN A 478 -21.16 -11.82 4.50
N PRO A 479 -22.26 -12.22 3.82
CA PRO A 479 -22.68 -11.57 2.58
C PRO A 479 -22.88 -10.06 2.67
N ASP A 480 -23.17 -9.54 3.85
CA ASP A 480 -23.39 -8.13 4.15
C ASP A 480 -22.24 -7.48 4.97
N VAL A 481 -21.14 -8.23 5.20
CA VAL A 481 -19.93 -7.75 5.91
C VAL A 481 -18.70 -8.09 5.08
N LEU A 482 -17.97 -7.07 4.67
CA LEU A 482 -16.69 -7.17 3.95
C LEU A 482 -15.55 -6.71 4.84
N ASN A 483 -14.52 -7.55 5.03
CA ASN A 483 -13.26 -7.16 5.62
C ASN A 483 -12.20 -7.01 4.53
N ILE A 484 -11.50 -5.87 4.51
CA ILE A 484 -10.53 -5.54 3.47
C ILE A 484 -9.32 -4.87 4.12
N GLY A 485 -8.12 -5.31 3.76
CA GLY A 485 -6.89 -4.66 4.17
C GLY A 485 -6.43 -3.63 3.15
N GLY A 486 -5.85 -2.55 3.63
CA GLY A 486 -5.15 -1.60 2.80
C GLY A 486 -5.61 -0.16 2.90
N PHE A 487 -4.83 0.65 2.18
CA PHE A 487 -5.03 2.09 2.07
C PHE A 487 -4.67 2.58 0.65
N SER A 488 -4.68 1.68 -0.34
CA SER A 488 -4.48 2.00 -1.75
C SER A 488 -5.81 2.36 -2.43
N ASP A 489 -5.74 2.94 -3.64
CA ASP A 489 -6.93 3.22 -4.45
C ASP A 489 -7.76 1.97 -4.77
N GLU A 490 -7.15 0.78 -4.66
CA GLU A 490 -7.85 -0.50 -4.83
C GLU A 490 -8.95 -0.70 -3.78
N VAL A 491 -8.76 -0.18 -2.57
CA VAL A 491 -9.79 -0.20 -1.52
C VAL A 491 -11.05 0.50 -1.98
N PHE A 492 -10.94 1.65 -2.65
CA PHE A 492 -12.10 2.37 -3.17
C PHE A 492 -12.80 1.61 -4.30
N LYS A 493 -12.06 0.90 -5.16
CA LYS A 493 -12.66 0.06 -6.20
C LYS A 493 -13.42 -1.12 -5.61
N LEU A 494 -12.81 -1.81 -4.64
CA LEU A 494 -13.46 -2.92 -3.94
C LEU A 494 -14.72 -2.42 -3.21
N LEU A 495 -14.62 -1.28 -2.54
CA LEU A 495 -15.73 -0.64 -1.85
C LEU A 495 -16.89 -0.32 -2.83
N ALA A 496 -16.58 0.22 -4.02
CA ALA A 496 -17.58 0.52 -5.04
C ALA A 496 -18.29 -0.74 -5.54
N VAL A 497 -17.52 -1.79 -5.88
CA VAL A 497 -18.07 -3.07 -6.37
C VAL A 497 -18.94 -3.73 -5.31
N TYR A 498 -18.48 -3.73 -4.06
CA TYR A 498 -19.23 -4.31 -2.95
C TYR A 498 -20.53 -3.53 -2.64
N ALA A 499 -20.46 -2.20 -2.59
CA ALA A 499 -21.63 -1.35 -2.35
C ALA A 499 -22.71 -1.55 -3.42
N ALA A 500 -22.30 -1.74 -4.70
CA ALA A 500 -23.21 -2.04 -5.80
C ALA A 500 -23.73 -3.49 -5.82
N GLY A 501 -23.29 -4.36 -4.90
CA GLY A 501 -23.69 -5.77 -4.87
C GLY A 501 -22.98 -6.68 -5.84
N GLY A 502 -21.87 -6.23 -6.41
CA GLY A 502 -21.14 -6.93 -7.47
C GLY A 502 -20.11 -7.96 -6.98
N MET A 503 -19.93 -8.16 -5.67
CA MET A 503 -19.00 -9.19 -5.17
C MET A 503 -19.71 -10.51 -4.94
N GLY A 504 -18.99 -11.61 -5.28
CA GLY A 504 -19.41 -12.99 -4.96
C GLY A 504 -19.29 -13.31 -3.46
N ALA A 505 -19.69 -14.51 -3.06
CA ALA A 505 -19.71 -14.95 -1.66
C ALA A 505 -18.32 -15.00 -0.98
N ALA A 506 -17.24 -15.11 -1.75
CA ALA A 506 -15.87 -15.12 -1.25
C ALA A 506 -15.25 -13.71 -1.17
N HIS A 507 -16.02 -12.67 -1.49
CA HIS A 507 -15.62 -11.25 -1.40
C HIS A 507 -14.19 -10.99 -1.91
N TRP A 508 -13.32 -10.40 -1.09
CA TRP A 508 -11.95 -10.04 -1.47
C TRP A 508 -11.06 -11.24 -1.80
N VAL A 509 -11.19 -12.35 -1.06
CA VAL A 509 -10.49 -13.61 -1.38
C VAL A 509 -10.87 -14.08 -2.78
N GLY A 510 -12.16 -14.00 -3.14
CA GLY A 510 -12.64 -14.33 -4.48
C GLY A 510 -12.02 -13.46 -5.57
N VAL A 511 -11.88 -12.15 -5.35
CA VAL A 511 -11.20 -11.23 -6.29
C VAL A 511 -9.75 -11.65 -6.51
N ILE A 512 -9.06 -12.10 -5.46
CA ILE A 512 -7.69 -12.62 -5.59
C ILE A 512 -7.70 -13.96 -6.35
N GLU A 513 -8.63 -14.85 -6.04
CA GLU A 513 -8.78 -16.15 -6.73
C GLU A 513 -9.08 -15.99 -8.23
N ASP A 514 -9.75 -14.92 -8.62
CA ASP A 514 -10.04 -14.61 -10.02
C ASP A 514 -8.85 -13.94 -10.76
N THR A 515 -7.75 -13.62 -10.04
CA THR A 515 -6.57 -13.04 -10.68
C THR A 515 -5.95 -14.04 -11.66
N PRO A 516 -5.78 -13.68 -12.95
CA PRO A 516 -5.25 -14.62 -13.96
C PRO A 516 -3.75 -14.85 -13.77
N ILE A 517 -3.35 -16.11 -13.82
CA ILE A 517 -1.94 -16.56 -13.83
C ILE A 517 -1.38 -16.54 -15.24
#